data_b7e7bad3def12e3d78d9b2c833b16245
#
_entry.id   b7e7bad3def12e3d78d9b2c833b16245
#
_cell.length_a   1.000
_cell.length_b   1.000
_cell.length_c   1.000
_cell.angle_alpha   90.00
_cell.angle_beta   90.00
_cell.angle_gamma   90.00
#
_symmetry.space_group_name_H-M   'P 1'
#
loop_
_entity.id
_entity.type
_entity.pdbx_description
1 polymer ?
#
loop_
_entity_poly.entity_id
_entity_poly.type
_entity_poly.pdbx_seq_one_letter_code
_entity_poly.pdbx_strand_id
1 'polypeptide(L)'
;YLITDNKTGKLYVGSATSQTGMLLQRWSNYVADGHGGNVELRELVKQQGFDYVKENFQYSILENYNARMDDEYILKRESWWKETLRTREFGYNKN
;
A
#
# COMPACT_ATOMS: atom_id res chain seq x y z
N TYR A 1 0.50 -6.40 0.05
CA TYR A 1 1.77 -5.79 -0.35
C TYR A 1 2.20 -4.71 0.63
N LEU A 2 3.44 -4.32 0.53
CA LEU A 2 4.05 -3.30 1.38
C LEU A 2 4.61 -2.17 0.51
N ILE A 3 4.34 -0.94 0.91
CA ILE A 3 5.02 0.23 0.37
C ILE A 3 5.89 0.79 1.50
N THR A 4 7.17 0.98 1.21
CA THR A 4 8.13 1.55 2.17
C THR A 4 8.56 2.93 1.68
N ASP A 5 8.42 3.93 2.53
CA ASP A 5 9.04 5.24 2.31
C ASP A 5 10.48 5.15 2.82
N ASN A 6 11.44 5.03 1.93
CA ASN A 6 12.84 4.81 2.28
C ASN A 6 13.47 6.00 3.00
N LYS A 7 12.87 7.18 2.89
CA LYS A 7 13.40 8.37 3.56
C LYS A 7 13.00 8.43 5.04
N THR A 8 11.76 8.06 5.36
CA THR A 8 11.24 8.16 6.73
C THR A 8 11.14 6.84 7.46
N GLY A 9 11.15 5.73 6.73
CA GLY A 9 10.89 4.40 7.28
C GLY A 9 9.41 4.09 7.48
N LYS A 10 8.51 5.00 7.13
CA LYS A 10 7.07 4.77 7.26
C LYS A 10 6.59 3.74 6.24
N LEU A 11 5.63 2.91 6.67
CA LEU A 11 5.13 1.79 5.88
C LEU A 11 3.64 1.93 5.60
N TYR A 12 3.22 1.37 4.47
CA TYR A 12 1.82 1.22 4.11
C TYR A 12 1.58 -0.21 3.69
N VAL A 13 0.61 -0.86 4.31
CA VAL A 13 0.17 -2.22 3.95
C VAL A 13 -1.12 -2.11 3.15
N GLY A 14 -1.15 -2.76 2.00
CA GLY A 14 -2.34 -2.83 1.17
C GLY A 14 -2.56 -4.24 0.66
N SER A 15 -3.68 -4.44 -0.02
CA SER A 15 -4.01 -5.71 -0.66
C SER A 15 -4.61 -5.47 -2.03
N ALA A 16 -4.48 -6.46 -2.90
CA ALA A 16 -5.14 -6.50 -4.19
C ALA A 16 -6.08 -7.69 -4.19
N THR A 17 -7.38 -7.42 -4.28
CA THR A 17 -8.42 -8.44 -4.33
C THR A 17 -9.07 -8.45 -5.69
N SER A 18 -9.95 -9.41 -5.95
CA SER A 18 -10.72 -9.45 -7.19
C SER A 18 -11.61 -8.21 -7.36
N GLN A 19 -12.03 -7.58 -6.25
CA GLN A 19 -12.87 -6.38 -6.27
C GLN A 19 -12.07 -5.10 -6.49
N THR A 20 -10.82 -5.04 -6.02
CA THR A 20 -9.98 -3.85 -6.10
C THR A 20 -8.95 -3.90 -7.23
N GLY A 21 -8.98 -4.97 -8.01
CA GLY A 21 -8.01 -5.21 -9.07
C GLY A 21 -6.82 -6.03 -8.59
N MET A 22 -6.15 -6.67 -9.50
CA MET A 22 -4.98 -7.49 -9.20
C MET A 22 -3.78 -6.60 -8.85
N LEU A 23 -2.76 -7.22 -8.26
CA LEU A 23 -1.57 -6.52 -7.77
C LEU A 23 -0.94 -5.59 -8.81
N LEU A 24 -0.80 -6.06 -10.04
CA LEU A 24 -0.23 -5.25 -11.13
C LEU A 24 -1.05 -4.00 -11.39
N GLN A 25 -2.38 -4.11 -11.37
CA GLN A 25 -3.27 -2.97 -11.57
C GLN A 25 -3.12 -1.96 -10.43
N ARG A 26 -3.05 -2.42 -9.19
CA ARG A 26 -2.84 -1.56 -8.03
C ARG A 26 -1.51 -0.81 -8.12
N TRP A 27 -0.45 -1.52 -8.45
CA TRP A 27 0.88 -0.92 -8.59
C TRP A 27 0.93 0.06 -9.76
N SER A 28 0.23 -0.24 -10.87
CA SER A 28 0.11 0.70 -11.98
C SER A 28 -0.55 2.01 -11.54
N ASN A 29 -1.57 1.94 -10.69
CA ASN A 29 -2.23 3.12 -10.15
C ASN A 29 -1.26 3.96 -9.29
N TYR A 30 -0.45 3.32 -8.45
CA TYR A 30 0.55 4.02 -7.64
C TYR A 30 1.61 4.69 -8.52
N VAL A 31 2.06 4.02 -9.56
CA VAL A 31 3.04 4.59 -10.50
C VAL A 31 2.45 5.80 -11.24
N ALA A 32 1.15 5.75 -11.55
CA ALA A 32 0.48 6.82 -12.30
C ALA A 32 0.30 8.10 -11.48
N ASP A 33 -0.07 7.99 -10.20
CA ASP A 33 -0.42 9.17 -9.39
C ASP A 33 0.31 9.27 -8.03
N GLY A 34 1.05 8.24 -7.65
CA GLY A 34 1.83 8.21 -6.41
C GLY A 34 1.04 7.82 -5.16
N HIS A 35 -0.29 7.67 -5.25
CA HIS A 35 -1.09 7.40 -4.04
C HIS A 35 -2.16 6.30 -4.22
N GLY A 36 -2.50 5.92 -5.46
CA GLY A 36 -3.50 4.89 -5.72
C GLY A 36 -4.86 5.14 -5.06
N GLY A 37 -5.18 6.40 -4.75
CA GLY A 37 -6.42 6.77 -4.07
C GLY A 37 -6.37 6.68 -2.55
N ASN A 38 -5.24 6.31 -1.95
CA ASN A 38 -5.10 6.28 -0.50
C ASN A 38 -5.01 7.69 0.08
N VAL A 39 -5.75 7.96 1.16
CA VAL A 39 -5.87 9.31 1.75
C VAL A 39 -4.53 9.84 2.27
N GLU A 40 -3.79 9.02 3.04
CA GLU A 40 -2.50 9.43 3.60
C GLU A 40 -1.46 9.66 2.51
N LEU A 41 -1.42 8.79 1.50
CA LEU A 41 -0.48 8.92 0.41
C LEU A 41 -0.85 10.11 -0.50
N ARG A 42 -2.15 10.39 -0.64
CA ARG A 42 -2.61 11.58 -1.38
C ARG A 42 -2.11 12.85 -0.71
N GLU A 43 -2.22 12.95 0.61
CA GLU A 43 -1.70 14.08 1.37
C GLU A 43 -0.19 14.21 1.23
N LEU A 44 0.53 13.09 1.26
CA LEU A 44 1.97 13.09 1.07
C LEU A 44 2.36 13.62 -0.31
N VAL A 45 1.67 13.17 -1.36
CA VAL A 45 1.92 13.67 -2.73
C VAL A 45 1.63 15.16 -2.82
N LYS A 46 0.58 15.63 -2.17
CA LYS A 46 0.21 17.05 -2.14
C LYS A 46 1.27 17.90 -1.46
N GLN A 47 1.83 17.43 -0.34
CA GLN A 47 2.82 18.18 0.44
C GLN A 47 4.23 18.09 -0.13
N GLN A 48 4.65 16.92 -0.56
CA GLN A 48 6.03 16.64 -0.96
C GLN A 48 6.24 16.57 -2.47
N GLY A 49 5.15 16.40 -3.24
CA GLY A 49 5.22 16.25 -4.68
C GLY A 49 5.37 14.80 -5.13
N PHE A 50 5.03 14.55 -6.38
CA PHE A 50 5.09 13.22 -6.98
C PHE A 50 6.54 12.70 -7.07
N ASP A 51 7.51 13.59 -7.29
CA ASP A 51 8.91 13.20 -7.40
C ASP A 51 9.44 12.58 -6.10
N TYR A 52 8.96 13.06 -4.95
CA TYR A 52 9.30 12.48 -3.65
C TYR A 52 8.91 11.00 -3.59
N VAL A 53 7.68 10.69 -3.99
CA VAL A 53 7.17 9.31 -3.99
C VAL A 53 7.96 8.45 -4.96
N LYS A 54 8.22 8.98 -6.15
CA LYS A 54 8.97 8.29 -7.19
C LYS A 54 10.38 7.92 -6.75
N GLU A 55 11.03 8.82 -6.00
CA GLU A 55 12.40 8.61 -5.54
C GLU A 55 12.50 7.73 -4.28
N ASN A 56 11.50 7.78 -3.40
CA ASN A 56 11.62 7.20 -2.06
C ASN A 56 10.74 5.99 -1.81
N PHE A 57 9.70 5.73 -2.61
CA PHE A 57 8.81 4.60 -2.38
C PHE A 57 9.36 3.33 -2.99
N GLN A 58 9.31 2.27 -2.20
CA GLN A 58 9.66 0.91 -2.61
C GLN A 58 8.47 0.00 -2.41
N TYR A 59 8.18 -0.86 -3.39
CA TYR A 59 7.06 -1.79 -3.37
C TYR A 59 7.57 -3.20 -3.14
N SER A 60 6.93 -3.90 -2.21
CA SER A 60 7.32 -5.27 -1.87
C SER A 60 6.09 -6.15 -1.70
N ILE A 61 6.24 -7.44 -1.97
CA ILE A 61 5.18 -8.43 -1.77
C ILE A 61 5.37 -9.05 -0.40
N LEU A 62 4.37 -8.93 0.48
CA LEU A 62 4.36 -9.61 1.77
C LEU A 62 3.84 -11.03 1.65
N GLU A 63 2.72 -11.20 0.94
CA GLU A 63 2.10 -12.49 0.67
C GLU A 63 1.52 -12.46 -0.73
N ASN A 64 1.54 -13.61 -1.40
CA ASN A 64 1.00 -13.75 -2.75
C ASN A 64 -0.09 -14.81 -2.72
N TYR A 65 -1.24 -14.50 -3.30
CA TYR A 65 -2.41 -15.36 -3.31
C TYR A 65 -2.84 -15.67 -4.73
N ASN A 66 -3.43 -16.84 -4.86
CA ASN A 66 -4.08 -17.25 -6.08
C ASN A 66 -5.32 -16.38 -6.32
N ALA A 67 -5.67 -16.13 -7.59
CA ALA A 67 -6.79 -15.27 -7.97
C ALA A 67 -8.16 -15.80 -7.48
N ARG A 68 -8.23 -17.07 -7.05
CA ARG A 68 -9.45 -17.69 -6.51
C ARG A 68 -9.57 -17.58 -5.00
N MET A 69 -8.56 -16.98 -4.34
CA MET A 69 -8.59 -16.82 -2.89
C MET A 69 -9.74 -15.89 -2.49
N ASP A 70 -10.42 -16.23 -1.40
CA ASP A 70 -11.50 -15.45 -0.83
C ASP A 70 -10.98 -14.06 -0.42
N ASP A 71 -11.64 -13.01 -0.90
CA ASP A 71 -11.30 -11.62 -0.57
C ASP A 71 -11.32 -11.36 0.92
N GLU A 72 -12.24 -11.96 1.65
CA GLU A 72 -12.32 -11.81 3.11
C GLU A 72 -11.06 -12.32 3.79
N TYR A 73 -10.51 -13.43 3.33
CA TYR A 73 -9.26 -13.96 3.86
C TYR A 73 -8.09 -13.02 3.57
N ILE A 74 -8.03 -12.49 2.35
CA ILE A 74 -6.98 -11.53 1.95
C ILE A 74 -7.04 -10.29 2.84
N LEU A 75 -8.25 -9.76 3.10
CA LEU A 75 -8.44 -8.58 3.94
C LEU A 75 -8.07 -8.87 5.41
N LYS A 76 -8.31 -10.07 5.91
CA LYS A 76 -7.85 -10.47 7.24
C LYS A 76 -6.34 -10.50 7.34
N ARG A 77 -5.66 -10.98 6.29
CA ARG A 77 -4.19 -10.98 6.24
C ARG A 77 -3.64 -9.55 6.16
N GLU A 78 -4.31 -8.67 5.41
CA GLU A 78 -3.96 -7.26 5.37
C GLU A 78 -4.03 -6.63 6.76
N SER A 79 -5.12 -6.87 7.50
CA SER A 79 -5.28 -6.37 8.87
C SER A 79 -4.22 -6.93 9.80
N TRP A 80 -3.89 -8.20 9.68
CA TRP A 80 -2.85 -8.83 10.49
C TRP A 80 -1.49 -8.14 10.28
N TRP A 81 -1.15 -7.84 9.03
CA TRP A 81 0.10 -7.15 8.71
C TRP A 81 0.10 -5.71 9.23
N LYS A 82 -1.02 -5.00 9.13
CA LYS A 82 -1.16 -3.64 9.69
C LYS A 82 -0.91 -3.64 11.19
N GLU A 83 -1.45 -4.61 11.90
CA GLU A 83 -1.25 -4.75 13.33
C GLU A 83 0.18 -5.14 13.69
N THR A 84 0.74 -6.10 12.96
CA THR A 84 2.09 -6.61 13.20
C THR A 84 3.14 -5.54 12.96
N LEU A 85 3.01 -4.78 11.88
CA LEU A 85 3.94 -3.72 11.50
C LEU A 85 3.56 -2.36 12.08
N ARG A 86 2.42 -2.26 12.75
CA ARG A 86 1.92 -1.04 13.39
C ARG A 86 1.84 0.15 12.43
N THR A 87 1.37 -0.12 11.21
CA THR A 87 1.33 0.90 10.16
C THR A 87 0.25 1.94 10.37
N ARG A 88 -0.74 1.66 11.24
CA ARG A 88 -1.75 2.65 11.62
C ARG A 88 -1.17 3.71 12.55
N GLU A 89 -0.30 3.28 13.49
CA GLU A 89 0.30 4.17 14.48
C GLU A 89 1.52 4.90 13.90
N PHE A 90 2.38 4.21 13.16
CA PHE A 90 3.67 4.73 12.74
C PHE A 90 3.85 4.86 11.23
N GLY A 91 2.85 4.48 10.44
CA GLY A 91 2.94 4.49 8.99
C GLY A 91 1.81 5.26 8.31
N TYR A 92 1.52 4.88 7.08
CA TYR A 92 0.57 5.58 6.22
C TYR A 92 -0.84 4.96 6.19
N ASN A 93 -1.11 3.93 6.98
CA ASN A 93 -2.44 3.36 7.04
C ASN A 93 -3.36 4.15 7.96
N LYS A 94 -4.53 4.56 7.46
CA LYS A 94 -5.55 5.26 8.24
C LYS A 94 -6.49 4.30 8.98
N ASN A 95 -6.75 3.16 8.36
CA ASN A 95 -7.75 2.22 8.87
C ASN A 95 -7.15 0.86 9.17
#